data_1762c027681d62b4427d7ca9a4eaea13
#
_entry.id   1762c027681d62b4427d7ca9a4eaea13
#
_cell.length_a   1.000
_cell.length_b   1.000
_cell.length_c   1.000
_cell.angle_alpha   90.00
_cell.angle_beta   90.00
_cell.angle_gamma   90.00
#
_symmetry.space_group_name_H-M   'P 1'
#
loop_
_entity.id
_entity.type
_entity.pdbx_description
1 polymer ?
#
loop_
_entity_poly.entity_id
_entity_poly.type
_entity_poly.pdbx_seq_one_letter_code
_entity_poly.pdbx_strand_id
1 'polypeptide(L)'
;MTPPPLTGPLCTRPSLTRDLRNLGLKPQDTVLVHCSLKSIGWINGGAEALAQALLDILTPEGTLVVPTHTSSNSDPSNWVNPPVPKEWWQSIRETRPAFNPQTTRSEHMGVLAETVRTWPGAVRSTHPHTSFAAIGAKAEFITHGHEVDSMLGEKSPLARLEELNAKVLLIGVGFDRCTCFHLAEYRVNSPKADISFAVAVNGTREWATVSDVSVNEEDFLELGKDFVKQNGVTKGQIGAANCHLFSLPQAVKFAEQWFLSNRTPTP
;
A
#
# COMPACT_ATOMS: atom_id res chain seq x y z
N MET A 1 2.52 7.60 37.95
CA MET A 1 3.75 6.86 37.59
C MET A 1 4.32 7.49 36.35
N THR A 2 5.56 7.91 36.37
CA THR A 2 6.24 8.41 35.17
C THR A 2 6.51 7.19 34.25
N PRO A 3 6.17 7.26 32.95
CA PRO A 3 6.49 6.17 32.04
C PRO A 3 8.01 5.94 32.02
N PRO A 4 8.47 4.69 31.81
CA PRO A 4 9.89 4.41 31.72
C PRO A 4 10.52 5.21 30.57
N PRO A 5 11.82 5.58 30.68
CA PRO A 5 12.50 6.28 29.60
C PRO A 5 12.50 5.44 28.32
N LEU A 6 12.42 6.11 27.18
CA LEU A 6 12.50 5.47 25.85
C LEU A 6 13.88 4.78 25.74
N THR A 7 13.87 3.54 25.25
CA THR A 7 15.05 2.73 25.02
C THR A 7 15.22 2.48 23.52
N GLY A 8 16.45 2.32 23.05
CA GLY A 8 16.75 2.08 21.64
C GLY A 8 17.49 3.24 20.97
N PRO A 9 17.89 3.08 19.70
CA PRO A 9 18.61 4.12 18.99
C PRO A 9 17.72 5.32 18.71
N LEU A 10 18.30 6.52 18.87
CA LEU A 10 17.69 7.74 18.36
C LEU A 10 17.81 7.76 16.83
N CYS A 11 16.67 7.71 16.14
CA CYS A 11 16.61 7.87 14.70
C CYS A 11 16.38 9.34 14.33
N THR A 12 17.13 9.84 13.37
CA THR A 12 17.06 11.20 12.84
C THR A 12 16.97 11.15 11.32
N ARG A 13 16.50 12.21 10.68
CA ARG A 13 16.46 12.30 9.20
C ARG A 13 17.82 11.92 8.58
N PRO A 14 19.00 12.42 9.03
CA PRO A 14 20.29 11.99 8.49
C PRO A 14 20.60 10.49 8.70
N SER A 15 20.27 9.91 9.87
CA SER A 15 20.51 8.49 10.10
C SER A 15 19.56 7.62 9.24
N LEU A 16 18.30 7.99 9.08
CA LEU A 16 17.34 7.33 8.21
C LEU A 16 17.78 7.38 6.74
N THR A 17 18.22 8.55 6.26
CA THR A 17 18.76 8.72 4.90
C THR A 17 19.97 7.83 4.65
N ARG A 18 20.90 7.73 5.61
CA ARG A 18 22.04 6.82 5.53
C ARG A 18 21.60 5.36 5.45
N ASP A 19 20.71 4.94 6.33
CA ASP A 19 20.24 3.54 6.41
C ASP A 19 19.49 3.14 5.13
N LEU A 20 18.63 4.00 4.60
CA LEU A 20 17.92 3.82 3.32
C LEU A 20 18.90 3.69 2.13
N ARG A 21 19.95 4.53 2.10
CA ARG A 21 20.97 4.46 1.07
C ARG A 21 21.79 3.17 1.16
N ASN A 22 22.15 2.74 2.36
CA ASN A 22 22.85 1.49 2.61
C ASN A 22 22.01 0.27 2.21
N LEU A 23 20.69 0.35 2.35
CA LEU A 23 19.75 -0.68 1.88
C LEU A 23 19.70 -0.76 0.34
N GLY A 24 20.13 0.26 -0.38
CA GLY A 24 20.21 0.28 -1.85
C GLY A 24 19.15 1.11 -2.55
N LEU A 25 18.45 1.99 -1.82
CA LEU A 25 17.60 2.98 -2.44
C LEU A 25 18.45 4.06 -3.10
N LYS A 26 18.09 4.47 -4.32
CA LYS A 26 18.89 5.35 -5.18
C LYS A 26 18.10 6.58 -5.61
N PRO A 27 18.79 7.66 -6.04
CA PRO A 27 18.14 8.75 -6.77
C PRO A 27 17.34 8.23 -7.97
N GLN A 28 16.23 8.88 -8.27
CA GLN A 28 15.33 8.57 -9.38
C GLN A 28 14.56 7.24 -9.28
N ASP A 29 14.76 6.45 -8.21
CA ASP A 29 13.95 5.26 -8.00
C ASP A 29 12.46 5.63 -7.86
N THR A 30 11.59 4.79 -8.41
CA THR A 30 10.17 4.74 -8.04
C THR A 30 10.00 3.64 -7.01
N VAL A 31 9.46 3.96 -5.84
CA VAL A 31 9.37 3.00 -4.74
C VAL A 31 7.99 2.97 -4.09
N LEU A 32 7.40 1.78 -4.00
CA LEU A 32 6.21 1.49 -3.20
C LEU A 32 6.63 1.12 -1.79
N VAL A 33 6.19 1.88 -0.79
CA VAL A 33 6.62 1.70 0.61
C VAL A 33 5.47 1.20 1.48
N HIS A 34 5.73 0.13 2.23
CA HIS A 34 4.92 -0.35 3.34
C HIS A 34 5.71 -0.22 4.64
N CYS A 35 5.14 0.40 5.66
CA CYS A 35 5.91 0.77 6.85
C CYS A 35 5.13 0.56 8.15
N SER A 36 5.78 -0.11 9.10
CA SER A 36 5.45 -0.05 10.52
C SER A 36 6.37 0.95 11.21
N LEU A 37 5.94 2.20 11.34
CA LEU A 37 6.77 3.27 11.90
C LEU A 37 7.31 2.92 13.31
N LYS A 38 6.48 2.26 14.13
CA LYS A 38 6.86 1.84 15.49
C LYS A 38 8.03 0.84 15.52
N SER A 39 8.26 0.08 14.45
CA SER A 39 9.35 -0.91 14.38
C SER A 39 10.71 -0.26 14.22
N ILE A 40 10.79 0.98 13.72
CA ILE A 40 12.03 1.73 13.51
C ILE A 40 12.66 2.16 14.85
N GLY A 41 11.84 2.33 15.87
CA GLY A 41 12.18 2.92 17.15
C GLY A 41 11.71 4.37 17.24
N TRP A 42 12.35 5.15 18.13
CA TRP A 42 11.99 6.55 18.30
C TRP A 42 12.64 7.42 17.22
N ILE A 43 11.81 8.15 16.46
CA ILE A 43 12.25 9.01 15.37
C ILE A 43 12.01 10.47 15.76
N ASN A 44 13.06 11.27 15.75
CA ASN A 44 12.94 12.73 15.90
C ASN A 44 12.24 13.30 14.66
N GLY A 45 11.04 13.85 14.86
CA GLY A 45 10.16 14.30 13.77
C GLY A 45 9.25 13.22 13.20
N GLY A 46 9.25 11.99 13.76
CA GLY A 46 8.26 10.95 13.45
C GLY A 46 8.18 10.58 11.96
N ALA A 47 6.96 10.39 11.48
CA ALA A 47 6.68 10.01 10.09
C ALA A 47 7.11 11.07 9.08
N GLU A 48 7.06 12.34 9.46
CA GLU A 48 7.53 13.47 8.63
C GLU A 48 9.03 13.34 8.33
N ALA A 49 9.85 13.06 9.35
CA ALA A 49 11.29 12.88 9.17
C ALA A 49 11.62 11.67 8.28
N LEU A 50 10.84 10.57 8.37
CA LEU A 50 10.99 9.42 7.48
C LEU A 50 10.59 9.76 6.04
N ALA A 51 9.46 10.46 5.84
CA ALA A 51 9.03 10.91 4.51
C ALA A 51 10.10 11.82 3.87
N GLN A 52 10.63 12.78 4.62
CA GLN A 52 11.72 13.65 4.16
C GLN A 52 12.98 12.85 3.80
N ALA A 53 13.37 11.87 4.61
CA ALA A 53 14.53 11.03 4.35
C ALA A 53 14.38 10.21 3.06
N LEU A 54 13.17 9.69 2.79
CA LEU A 54 12.84 9.00 1.53
C LEU A 54 12.95 9.96 0.34
N LEU A 55 12.32 11.14 0.43
CA LEU A 55 12.33 12.16 -0.63
C LEU A 55 13.74 12.70 -0.90
N ASP A 56 14.59 12.85 0.13
CA ASP A 56 15.99 13.28 -0.03
C ASP A 56 16.81 12.31 -0.91
N ILE A 57 16.53 11.01 -0.80
CA ILE A 57 17.23 10.01 -1.60
C ILE A 57 16.67 9.93 -3.01
N LEU A 58 15.34 9.94 -3.11
CA LEU A 58 14.66 9.78 -4.39
C LEU A 58 14.90 10.97 -5.32
N THR A 59 15.16 12.14 -4.75
CA THR A 59 15.25 13.43 -5.46
C THR A 59 13.92 13.81 -6.15
N PRO A 60 13.75 15.00 -6.72
CA PRO A 60 12.53 15.36 -7.44
C PRO A 60 12.21 14.47 -8.64
N GLU A 61 13.21 13.81 -9.22
CA GLU A 61 13.09 12.91 -10.37
C GLU A 61 12.59 11.50 -10.00
N GLY A 62 12.73 11.10 -8.73
CA GLY A 62 12.19 9.85 -8.21
C GLY A 62 10.73 9.97 -7.80
N THR A 63 10.16 8.88 -7.31
CA THR A 63 8.75 8.88 -6.89
C THR A 63 8.54 7.97 -5.67
N LEU A 64 7.99 8.54 -4.61
CA LEU A 64 7.53 7.85 -3.41
C LEU A 64 6.05 7.50 -3.56
N VAL A 65 5.69 6.24 -3.36
CA VAL A 65 4.31 5.74 -3.42
C VAL A 65 3.97 4.97 -2.15
N VAL A 66 2.76 5.16 -1.66
CA VAL A 66 2.21 4.43 -0.51
C VAL A 66 0.76 3.99 -0.78
N PRO A 67 0.31 2.85 -0.27
CA PRO A 67 -1.11 2.52 -0.28
C PRO A 67 -1.86 3.45 0.68
N THR A 68 -3.05 3.89 0.27
CA THR A 68 -3.91 4.79 1.07
C THR A 68 -5.35 4.28 1.09
N HIS A 69 -5.51 2.97 1.34
CA HIS A 69 -6.78 2.28 1.30
C HIS A 69 -7.78 2.84 2.32
N THR A 70 -9.05 2.67 2.01
CA THR A 70 -10.20 3.10 2.82
C THR A 70 -11.13 1.90 3.02
N SER A 71 -10.69 0.93 3.83
CA SER A 71 -11.35 -0.37 4.01
C SER A 71 -12.78 -0.27 4.53
N SER A 72 -13.10 0.75 5.32
CA SER A 72 -14.47 0.99 5.79
C SER A 72 -15.40 1.53 4.70
N ASN A 73 -14.89 1.98 3.53
CA ASN A 73 -15.74 2.30 2.39
C ASN A 73 -16.09 1.03 1.62
N SER A 74 -16.81 0.14 2.28
CA SER A 74 -17.24 -1.16 1.79
C SER A 74 -18.62 -1.51 2.33
N ASP A 75 -19.20 -2.61 1.85
CA ASP A 75 -20.50 -3.05 2.35
C ASP A 75 -20.44 -3.42 3.84
N PRO A 76 -21.30 -2.84 4.70
CA PRO A 76 -21.28 -3.10 6.14
C PRO A 76 -21.62 -4.55 6.50
N SER A 77 -22.20 -5.33 5.60
CA SER A 77 -22.47 -6.75 5.83
C SER A 77 -21.17 -7.58 5.90
N ASN A 78 -20.07 -7.07 5.34
CA ASN A 78 -18.75 -7.72 5.33
C ASN A 78 -17.86 -7.26 6.51
N TRP A 79 -18.32 -6.33 7.33
CA TRP A 79 -17.52 -5.85 8.45
C TRP A 79 -17.53 -6.84 9.60
N VAL A 80 -16.36 -7.30 9.98
CA VAL A 80 -16.19 -8.32 11.03
C VAL A 80 -15.49 -7.78 12.27
N ASN A 81 -14.80 -6.62 12.17
CA ASN A 81 -13.93 -6.15 13.25
C ASN A 81 -13.93 -4.61 13.44
N PRO A 82 -14.89 -4.05 14.19
CA PRO A 82 -16.10 -4.69 14.73
C PRO A 82 -17.20 -4.81 13.68
N PRO A 83 -18.11 -5.79 13.80
CA PRO A 83 -19.34 -5.82 13.03
C PRO A 83 -20.29 -4.71 13.50
N VAL A 84 -21.19 -4.29 12.64
CA VAL A 84 -22.28 -3.35 12.98
C VAL A 84 -23.64 -4.06 12.93
N PRO A 85 -24.65 -3.59 13.71
CA PRO A 85 -25.99 -4.14 13.68
C PRO A 85 -26.59 -4.17 12.28
N LYS A 86 -27.31 -5.24 11.93
CA LYS A 86 -27.91 -5.39 10.60
C LYS A 86 -28.89 -4.27 10.26
N GLU A 87 -29.61 -3.78 11.23
CA GLU A 87 -30.56 -2.66 11.10
C GLU A 87 -29.88 -1.35 10.70
N TRP A 88 -28.56 -1.22 10.82
CA TRP A 88 -27.81 -0.04 10.38
C TRP A 88 -27.34 -0.11 8.93
N TRP A 89 -27.30 -1.32 8.33
CA TRP A 89 -26.70 -1.53 7.02
C TRP A 89 -27.28 -0.64 5.94
N GLN A 90 -28.63 -0.54 5.89
CA GLN A 90 -29.30 0.28 4.88
C GLN A 90 -28.93 1.76 5.05
N SER A 91 -29.02 2.27 6.27
CA SER A 91 -28.65 3.67 6.56
C SER A 91 -27.18 3.95 6.20
N ILE A 92 -26.25 3.02 6.49
CA ILE A 92 -24.84 3.17 6.14
C ILE A 92 -24.67 3.25 4.61
N ARG A 93 -25.30 2.35 3.85
CA ARG A 93 -25.25 2.36 2.38
C ARG A 93 -25.79 3.66 1.81
N GLU A 94 -26.86 4.19 2.37
CA GLU A 94 -27.53 5.41 1.89
C GLU A 94 -26.79 6.69 2.28
N THR A 95 -26.14 6.73 3.45
CA THR A 95 -25.65 7.98 4.02
C THR A 95 -24.13 8.11 4.07
N ARG A 96 -23.38 7.01 3.83
CA ARG A 96 -21.92 7.10 3.80
C ARG A 96 -21.46 8.14 2.77
N PRO A 97 -20.61 9.11 3.14
CA PRO A 97 -20.08 10.07 2.19
C PRO A 97 -19.34 9.40 1.03
N ALA A 98 -19.49 9.93 -0.18
CA ALA A 98 -18.69 9.50 -1.31
C ALA A 98 -17.19 9.69 -1.03
N PHE A 99 -16.37 8.78 -1.55
CA PHE A 99 -14.93 8.92 -1.48
C PHE A 99 -14.47 10.23 -2.12
N ASN A 100 -13.58 10.93 -1.43
CA ASN A 100 -12.89 12.11 -1.94
C ASN A 100 -11.39 11.94 -1.71
N PRO A 101 -10.54 11.96 -2.76
CA PRO A 101 -9.10 11.74 -2.63
C PRO A 101 -8.41 12.70 -1.66
N GLN A 102 -8.91 13.91 -1.53
CA GLN A 102 -8.30 14.94 -0.67
C GLN A 102 -8.69 14.79 0.80
N THR A 103 -9.97 14.52 1.08
CA THR A 103 -10.52 14.58 2.45
C THR A 103 -10.71 13.24 3.12
N THR A 104 -10.96 12.15 2.35
CA THR A 104 -11.14 10.82 2.92
C THR A 104 -9.81 10.29 3.46
N ARG A 105 -9.74 10.01 4.77
CA ARG A 105 -8.52 9.49 5.41
C ARG A 105 -8.24 8.07 4.93
N SER A 106 -6.95 7.71 4.91
CA SER A 106 -6.55 6.31 4.76
C SER A 106 -6.75 5.55 6.07
N GLU A 107 -7.03 4.25 5.97
CA GLU A 107 -7.36 3.40 7.10
C GLU A 107 -6.42 2.20 7.15
N HIS A 108 -5.89 1.90 8.34
CA HIS A 108 -5.00 0.76 8.59
C HIS A 108 -3.68 0.74 7.79
N MET A 109 -3.37 1.81 7.04
CA MET A 109 -2.15 1.93 6.21
C MET A 109 -0.95 2.49 6.99
N GLY A 110 -1.15 2.89 8.23
CA GLY A 110 -0.12 3.46 9.09
C GLY A 110 0.10 4.97 8.91
N VAL A 111 0.86 5.55 9.83
CA VAL A 111 1.05 7.00 9.90
C VAL A 111 1.83 7.53 8.69
N LEU A 112 2.82 6.78 8.17
CA LEU A 112 3.60 7.21 7.01
C LEU A 112 2.70 7.40 5.78
N ALA A 113 1.77 6.48 5.53
CA ALA A 113 0.84 6.57 4.41
C ALA A 113 -0.02 7.83 4.48
N GLU A 114 -0.56 8.15 5.65
CA GLU A 114 -1.35 9.36 5.85
C GLU A 114 -0.50 10.63 5.76
N THR A 115 0.75 10.60 6.24
CA THR A 115 1.70 11.70 6.09
C THR A 115 2.00 11.97 4.61
N VAL A 116 2.27 10.93 3.81
CA VAL A 116 2.54 11.05 2.37
C VAL A 116 1.28 11.53 1.63
N ARG A 117 0.10 10.99 1.95
CA ARG A 117 -1.17 11.38 1.33
C ARG A 117 -1.46 12.88 1.47
N THR A 118 -1.11 13.47 2.61
CA THR A 118 -1.35 14.90 2.91
C THR A 118 -0.13 15.78 2.62
N TRP A 119 0.93 15.22 2.06
CA TRP A 119 2.15 15.97 1.74
C TRP A 119 1.91 16.99 0.63
N PRO A 120 2.51 18.18 0.71
CA PRO A 120 2.42 19.15 -0.39
C PRO A 120 2.85 18.54 -1.73
N GLY A 121 2.00 18.65 -2.75
CA GLY A 121 2.25 18.07 -4.08
C GLY A 121 1.97 16.58 -4.19
N ALA A 122 1.44 15.93 -3.16
CA ALA A 122 0.99 14.55 -3.26
C ALA A 122 -0.25 14.44 -4.14
N VAL A 123 -0.28 13.40 -4.98
CA VAL A 123 -1.43 13.02 -5.80
C VAL A 123 -1.97 11.69 -5.31
N ARG A 124 -3.28 11.55 -5.22
CA ARG A 124 -3.94 10.31 -4.80
C ARG A 124 -4.85 9.78 -5.90
N SER A 125 -4.80 8.47 -6.15
CA SER A 125 -5.68 7.81 -7.11
C SER A 125 -7.14 7.81 -6.63
N THR A 126 -8.06 7.68 -7.58
CA THR A 126 -9.50 7.93 -7.36
C THR A 126 -10.29 6.70 -6.93
N HIS A 127 -9.65 5.53 -6.80
CA HIS A 127 -10.37 4.31 -6.38
C HIS A 127 -10.87 4.43 -4.93
N PRO A 128 -12.20 4.25 -4.70
CA PRO A 128 -12.82 4.56 -3.42
C PRO A 128 -12.44 3.61 -2.27
N HIS A 129 -11.88 2.43 -2.59
CA HIS A 129 -11.50 1.43 -1.59
C HIS A 129 -9.98 1.25 -1.48
N THR A 130 -9.25 1.16 -2.61
CA THR A 130 -7.83 0.77 -2.66
C THR A 130 -6.94 1.82 -3.30
N SER A 131 -7.18 3.10 -3.03
CA SER A 131 -6.36 4.19 -3.58
C SER A 131 -4.89 4.13 -3.12
N PHE A 132 -4.01 4.77 -3.88
CA PHE A 132 -2.60 5.00 -3.57
C PHE A 132 -2.31 6.50 -3.61
N ALA A 133 -1.34 6.94 -2.82
CA ALA A 133 -0.80 8.30 -2.90
C ALA A 133 0.64 8.27 -3.38
N ALA A 134 1.03 9.26 -4.19
CA ALA A 134 2.36 9.36 -4.76
C ALA A 134 2.88 10.80 -4.71
N ILE A 135 4.21 10.95 -4.57
CA ILE A 135 4.94 12.21 -4.63
C ILE A 135 6.16 12.01 -5.54
N GLY A 136 6.37 12.90 -6.50
CA GLY A 136 7.54 12.91 -7.39
C GLY A 136 7.18 12.87 -8.85
N ALA A 137 8.18 12.71 -9.71
CA ALA A 137 8.07 12.91 -11.16
C ALA A 137 7.03 12.02 -11.88
N LYS A 138 6.71 10.85 -11.31
CA LYS A 138 5.75 9.89 -11.90
C LYS A 138 4.43 9.82 -11.15
N ALA A 139 4.20 10.71 -10.18
CA ALA A 139 3.03 10.64 -9.31
C ALA A 139 1.70 10.65 -10.09
N GLU A 140 1.53 11.58 -11.01
CA GLU A 140 0.33 11.67 -11.86
C GLU A 140 0.15 10.43 -12.74
N PHE A 141 1.21 9.96 -13.39
CA PHE A 141 1.15 8.75 -14.22
C PHE A 141 0.71 7.52 -13.41
N ILE A 142 1.24 7.35 -12.21
CA ILE A 142 0.94 6.20 -11.35
C ILE A 142 -0.50 6.24 -10.85
N THR A 143 -0.99 7.41 -10.47
CA THR A 143 -2.30 7.56 -9.79
C THR A 143 -3.46 7.77 -10.75
N HIS A 144 -3.20 8.14 -12.01
CA HIS A 144 -4.23 8.41 -13.01
C HIS A 144 -4.95 7.13 -13.47
N GLY A 145 -6.26 7.23 -13.73
CA GLY A 145 -7.03 6.15 -14.37
C GLY A 145 -7.15 4.88 -13.51
N HIS A 146 -7.19 5.02 -12.18
CA HIS A 146 -7.47 3.91 -11.28
C HIS A 146 -8.96 3.59 -11.31
N GLU A 147 -9.33 2.60 -12.13
CA GLU A 147 -10.73 2.25 -12.38
C GLU A 147 -11.35 1.45 -11.23
N VAL A 148 -12.65 1.64 -11.02
CA VAL A 148 -13.38 1.07 -9.88
C VAL A 148 -13.60 -0.44 -9.96
N ASP A 149 -13.45 -1.04 -11.14
CA ASP A 149 -13.53 -2.49 -11.41
C ASP A 149 -12.16 -3.16 -11.50
N SER A 150 -11.13 -2.50 -11.01
CA SER A 150 -9.75 -3.00 -11.00
C SER A 150 -9.00 -2.48 -9.77
N MET A 151 -9.43 -2.93 -8.58
CA MET A 151 -8.90 -2.48 -7.28
C MET A 151 -7.37 -2.50 -7.22
N LEU A 152 -6.76 -3.62 -7.61
CA LEU A 152 -5.34 -3.88 -7.52
C LEU A 152 -4.80 -4.55 -8.80
N GLY A 153 -5.59 -4.53 -9.89
CA GLY A 153 -5.31 -5.16 -11.18
C GLY A 153 -4.65 -4.23 -12.20
N GLU A 154 -4.85 -4.54 -13.48
CA GLU A 154 -4.15 -3.91 -14.62
C GLU A 154 -4.46 -2.42 -14.81
N LYS A 155 -5.58 -1.93 -14.28
CA LYS A 155 -5.95 -0.51 -14.32
C LYS A 155 -5.72 0.19 -12.97
N SER A 156 -4.91 -0.41 -12.11
CA SER A 156 -4.52 0.15 -10.81
C SER A 156 -3.12 0.76 -10.87
N PRO A 157 -2.72 1.51 -9.83
CA PRO A 157 -1.35 1.98 -9.67
C PRO A 157 -0.29 0.87 -9.65
N LEU A 158 -0.64 -0.38 -9.30
CA LEU A 158 0.33 -1.48 -9.27
C LEU A 158 0.85 -1.84 -10.67
N ALA A 159 0.00 -1.88 -11.69
CA ALA A 159 0.42 -2.12 -13.07
C ALA A 159 1.32 -0.98 -13.58
N ARG A 160 1.00 0.28 -13.23
CA ARG A 160 1.86 1.43 -13.55
C ARG A 160 3.22 1.37 -12.88
N LEU A 161 3.26 0.91 -11.63
CA LEU A 161 4.51 0.69 -10.90
C LEU A 161 5.33 -0.43 -11.53
N GLU A 162 4.70 -1.50 -12.00
CA GLU A 162 5.38 -2.56 -12.75
C GLU A 162 5.99 -2.05 -14.04
N GLU A 163 5.24 -1.29 -14.84
CA GLU A 163 5.70 -0.65 -16.09
C GLU A 163 6.92 0.25 -15.87
N LEU A 164 6.97 0.95 -14.72
CA LEU A 164 8.09 1.80 -14.32
C LEU A 164 9.27 1.04 -13.70
N ASN A 165 9.23 -0.29 -13.66
CA ASN A 165 10.22 -1.12 -12.97
C ASN A 165 10.46 -0.67 -11.52
N ALA A 166 9.39 -0.32 -10.81
CA ALA A 166 9.44 0.17 -9.45
C ALA A 166 10.02 -0.85 -8.49
N LYS A 167 10.53 -0.35 -7.37
CA LYS A 167 10.93 -1.16 -6.21
C LYS A 167 9.82 -1.22 -5.18
N VAL A 168 9.84 -2.26 -4.36
CA VAL A 168 9.04 -2.36 -3.13
C VAL A 168 9.98 -2.29 -1.94
N LEU A 169 9.63 -1.47 -0.97
CA LEU A 169 10.34 -1.32 0.30
C LEU A 169 9.40 -1.67 1.46
N LEU A 170 9.70 -2.77 2.14
CA LEU A 170 9.03 -3.18 3.36
C LEU A 170 9.87 -2.75 4.57
N ILE A 171 9.34 -1.88 5.43
CA ILE A 171 10.01 -1.37 6.63
C ILE A 171 9.29 -1.90 7.86
N GLY A 172 9.89 -2.88 8.55
CA GLY A 172 9.34 -3.45 9.77
C GLY A 172 7.97 -4.11 9.62
N VAL A 173 7.63 -4.52 8.41
CA VAL A 173 6.44 -5.31 8.07
C VAL A 173 6.84 -6.55 7.28
N GLY A 174 6.01 -7.58 7.33
CA GLY A 174 6.20 -8.81 6.57
C GLY A 174 5.62 -8.74 5.16
N PHE A 175 5.75 -9.85 4.44
CA PHE A 175 5.18 -9.98 3.10
C PHE A 175 3.65 -10.06 3.10
N ASP A 176 3.02 -10.34 4.24
CA ASP A 176 1.57 -10.20 4.46
C ASP A 176 1.03 -8.78 4.18
N ARG A 177 1.93 -7.79 4.08
CA ARG A 177 1.61 -6.41 3.72
C ARG A 177 2.06 -6.04 2.31
N CYS A 178 2.53 -6.99 1.52
CA CYS A 178 3.08 -6.77 0.19
C CYS A 178 1.99 -6.63 -0.87
N THR A 179 1.37 -5.48 -0.97
CA THR A 179 0.22 -5.22 -1.86
C THR A 179 0.51 -5.56 -3.33
N CYS A 180 1.77 -5.51 -3.80
CA CYS A 180 2.07 -5.80 -5.19
C CYS A 180 1.78 -7.25 -5.61
N PHE A 181 1.73 -8.20 -4.66
CA PHE A 181 1.34 -9.58 -4.96
C PHE A 181 -0.12 -9.70 -5.44
N HIS A 182 -0.98 -8.78 -5.04
CA HIS A 182 -2.36 -8.77 -5.52
C HIS A 182 -2.46 -8.55 -7.05
N LEU A 183 -1.50 -7.85 -7.68
CA LEU A 183 -1.51 -7.74 -9.14
C LEU A 183 -1.42 -9.11 -9.82
N ALA A 184 -0.66 -10.04 -9.25
CA ALA A 184 -0.56 -11.41 -9.75
C ALA A 184 -1.88 -12.18 -9.63
N GLU A 185 -2.72 -11.88 -8.63
CA GLU A 185 -4.04 -12.51 -8.49
C GLU A 185 -4.98 -12.18 -9.66
N TYR A 186 -4.82 -11.02 -10.30
CA TYR A 186 -5.57 -10.64 -11.50
C TYR A 186 -5.12 -11.38 -12.77
N ARG A 187 -3.95 -12.01 -12.75
CA ARG A 187 -3.33 -12.71 -13.89
C ARG A 187 -3.46 -14.22 -13.83
N VAL A 188 -3.96 -14.73 -12.71
CA VAL A 188 -4.28 -16.14 -12.53
C VAL A 188 -5.80 -16.32 -12.43
N ASN A 189 -6.28 -17.57 -12.44
CA ASN A 189 -7.71 -17.84 -12.31
C ASN A 189 -8.17 -17.65 -10.86
N SER A 190 -8.34 -16.40 -10.44
CA SER A 190 -8.84 -16.04 -9.12
C SER A 190 -10.35 -15.86 -9.10
N PRO A 191 -11.03 -16.19 -8.01
CA PRO A 191 -12.47 -15.96 -7.87
C PRO A 191 -12.79 -14.48 -7.94
N LYS A 192 -14.02 -14.15 -8.35
CA LYS A 192 -14.55 -12.79 -8.31
C LYS A 192 -15.61 -12.65 -7.23
N ALA A 193 -15.75 -11.42 -6.71
CA ALA A 193 -16.79 -11.06 -5.75
C ALA A 193 -17.35 -9.69 -6.07
N ASP A 194 -18.57 -9.45 -5.63
CA ASP A 194 -19.18 -8.12 -5.69
C ASP A 194 -18.61 -7.25 -4.57
N ILE A 195 -18.11 -6.08 -4.95
CA ILE A 195 -17.53 -5.09 -4.06
C ILE A 195 -18.33 -3.82 -4.17
N SER A 196 -18.78 -3.31 -3.03
CA SER A 196 -19.64 -2.13 -2.98
C SER A 196 -19.01 -1.01 -2.16
N PHE A 197 -19.21 0.23 -2.60
CA PHE A 197 -18.66 1.42 -1.96
C PHE A 197 -19.45 2.69 -2.33
N ALA A 198 -19.28 3.72 -1.50
CA ALA A 198 -19.78 5.05 -1.82
C ALA A 198 -18.77 5.78 -2.71
N VAL A 199 -19.22 6.24 -3.88
CA VAL A 199 -18.39 6.92 -4.89
C VAL A 199 -19.11 8.16 -5.42
N ALA A 200 -18.37 9.14 -5.94
CA ALA A 200 -18.93 10.28 -6.65
C ALA A 200 -18.89 10.02 -8.16
N VAL A 201 -20.07 9.99 -8.79
CA VAL A 201 -20.23 9.88 -10.24
C VAL A 201 -20.83 11.19 -10.74
N ASN A 202 -20.13 11.90 -11.61
CA ASN A 202 -20.56 13.21 -12.12
C ASN A 202 -20.92 14.21 -11.01
N GLY A 203 -20.20 14.19 -9.89
CA GLY A 203 -20.46 15.06 -8.74
C GLY A 203 -21.61 14.60 -7.83
N THR A 204 -22.31 13.53 -8.17
CA THR A 204 -23.38 12.96 -7.35
C THR A 204 -22.88 11.74 -6.59
N ARG A 205 -23.25 11.63 -5.32
CA ARG A 205 -22.95 10.48 -4.50
C ARG A 205 -23.79 9.28 -4.95
N GLU A 206 -23.13 8.15 -5.20
CA GLU A 206 -23.75 6.87 -5.50
C GLU A 206 -23.20 5.76 -4.59
N TRP A 207 -24.01 4.73 -4.37
CA TRP A 207 -23.58 3.46 -3.81
C TRP A 207 -23.42 2.49 -4.98
N ALA A 208 -22.16 2.28 -5.40
CA ALA A 208 -21.84 1.45 -6.55
C ALA A 208 -21.46 0.04 -6.11
N THR A 209 -21.77 -0.94 -6.95
CA THR A 209 -21.33 -2.33 -6.83
C THR A 209 -20.64 -2.74 -8.13
N VAL A 210 -19.45 -3.31 -8.04
CA VAL A 210 -18.67 -3.82 -9.16
C VAL A 210 -18.27 -5.26 -8.89
N SER A 211 -18.10 -6.07 -9.93
CA SER A 211 -17.55 -7.41 -9.81
C SER A 211 -16.05 -7.35 -10.09
N ASP A 212 -15.24 -7.69 -9.10
CA ASP A 212 -13.78 -7.64 -9.19
C ASP A 212 -13.15 -8.89 -8.58
N VAL A 213 -11.82 -9.04 -8.73
CA VAL A 213 -11.07 -10.16 -8.14
C VAL A 213 -11.18 -10.12 -6.61
N SER A 214 -11.56 -11.25 -6.04
CA SER A 214 -11.54 -11.46 -4.58
C SER A 214 -10.10 -11.73 -4.15
N VAL A 215 -9.42 -10.66 -3.73
CA VAL A 215 -8.02 -10.75 -3.30
C VAL A 215 -7.87 -11.45 -1.96
N ASN A 216 -6.77 -12.20 -1.78
CA ASN A 216 -6.49 -12.96 -0.55
C ASN A 216 -5.00 -12.92 -0.20
N GLU A 217 -4.68 -12.39 0.98
CA GLU A 217 -3.31 -12.27 1.50
C GLU A 217 -2.88 -13.38 2.48
N GLU A 218 -3.71 -14.38 2.75
CA GLU A 218 -3.48 -15.39 3.79
C GLU A 218 -2.17 -16.18 3.59
N ASP A 219 -1.78 -16.43 2.34
CA ASP A 219 -0.57 -17.17 1.97
C ASP A 219 0.63 -16.28 1.62
N PHE A 220 0.49 -14.95 1.66
CA PHE A 220 1.56 -14.02 1.28
C PHE A 220 2.83 -14.14 2.12
N LEU A 221 2.72 -14.54 3.39
CA LEU A 221 3.92 -14.80 4.21
C LEU A 221 4.72 -15.99 3.69
N GLU A 222 4.06 -17.06 3.22
CA GLU A 222 4.72 -18.24 2.66
C GLU A 222 5.30 -17.92 1.29
N LEU A 223 4.50 -17.32 0.41
CA LEU A 223 4.95 -16.80 -0.88
C LEU A 223 6.19 -15.92 -0.72
N GLY A 224 6.17 -14.97 0.22
CA GLY A 224 7.29 -14.08 0.48
C GLY A 224 8.55 -14.80 0.97
N LYS A 225 8.41 -15.84 1.81
CA LYS A 225 9.56 -16.67 2.24
C LYS A 225 10.20 -17.38 1.05
N ASP A 226 9.40 -17.90 0.12
CA ASP A 226 9.91 -18.58 -1.06
C ASP A 226 10.50 -17.60 -2.08
N PHE A 227 9.89 -16.43 -2.24
CA PHE A 227 10.43 -15.35 -3.06
C PHE A 227 11.83 -14.93 -2.60
N VAL A 228 12.03 -14.76 -1.29
CA VAL A 228 13.34 -14.39 -0.72
C VAL A 228 14.43 -15.43 -0.98
N LYS A 229 14.09 -16.71 -1.07
CA LYS A 229 15.07 -17.79 -1.34
C LYS A 229 15.60 -17.78 -2.78
N GLN A 230 14.77 -17.34 -3.73
CA GLN A 230 15.05 -17.49 -5.15
C GLN A 230 15.42 -16.18 -5.86
N ASN A 231 15.12 -15.04 -5.25
CA ASN A 231 15.23 -13.73 -5.91
C ASN A 231 16.09 -12.77 -5.10
N GLY A 232 16.70 -11.81 -5.78
CA GLY A 232 17.61 -10.82 -5.22
C GLY A 232 16.90 -9.79 -4.32
N VAL A 233 16.45 -10.24 -3.16
CA VAL A 233 15.89 -9.37 -2.11
C VAL A 233 17.03 -8.83 -1.26
N THR A 234 17.23 -7.52 -1.27
CA THR A 234 18.17 -6.86 -0.35
C THR A 234 17.55 -6.79 1.04
N LYS A 235 18.25 -7.29 2.04
CA LYS A 235 17.87 -7.21 3.46
C LYS A 235 18.75 -6.22 4.17
N GLY A 236 18.20 -5.50 5.14
CA GLY A 236 18.95 -4.57 5.98
C GLY A 236 18.08 -4.01 7.09
N GLN A 237 18.55 -2.94 7.71
CA GLN A 237 17.84 -2.29 8.81
C GLN A 237 17.71 -0.79 8.58
N ILE A 238 16.59 -0.23 9.01
CA ILE A 238 16.35 1.20 9.15
C ILE A 238 16.00 1.45 10.62
N GLY A 239 16.90 2.10 11.35
CA GLY A 239 16.83 2.09 12.81
C GLY A 239 16.84 0.66 13.34
N ALA A 240 15.81 0.28 14.12
CA ALA A 240 15.63 -1.09 14.62
C ALA A 240 14.78 -1.98 13.70
N ALA A 241 14.17 -1.44 12.64
CA ALA A 241 13.29 -2.18 11.76
C ALA A 241 14.06 -3.06 10.76
N ASN A 242 13.70 -4.34 10.67
CA ASN A 242 14.15 -5.18 9.57
C ASN A 242 13.43 -4.78 8.28
N CYS A 243 14.17 -4.70 7.18
CA CYS A 243 13.69 -4.18 5.92
C CYS A 243 14.01 -5.13 4.77
N HIS A 244 13.13 -5.08 3.75
CA HIS A 244 13.31 -5.77 2.48
C HIS A 244 13.14 -4.78 1.34
N LEU A 245 14.11 -4.74 0.41
CA LEU A 245 14.04 -3.95 -0.82
C LEU A 245 14.18 -4.88 -2.02
N PHE A 246 13.25 -4.83 -2.98
CA PHE A 246 13.23 -5.72 -4.13
C PHE A 246 12.49 -5.12 -5.33
N SER A 247 12.64 -5.75 -6.49
CA SER A 247 11.97 -5.37 -7.73
C SER A 247 10.50 -5.76 -7.70
N LEU A 248 9.60 -4.80 -7.94
CA LEU A 248 8.15 -5.05 -8.04
C LEU A 248 7.82 -6.02 -9.21
N PRO A 249 8.32 -5.82 -10.46
CA PRO A 249 8.05 -6.76 -11.54
C PRO A 249 8.51 -8.20 -11.25
N GLN A 250 9.66 -8.37 -10.60
CA GLN A 250 10.12 -9.71 -10.22
C GLN A 250 9.23 -10.36 -9.18
N ALA A 251 8.74 -9.56 -8.21
CA ALA A 251 7.84 -10.05 -7.18
C ALA A 251 6.48 -10.46 -7.75
N VAL A 252 5.91 -9.68 -8.66
CA VAL A 252 4.64 -9.99 -9.33
C VAL A 252 4.78 -11.25 -10.19
N LYS A 253 5.81 -11.33 -11.04
CA LYS A 253 6.07 -12.51 -11.87
C LYS A 253 6.27 -13.78 -11.05
N PHE A 254 6.98 -13.69 -9.93
CA PHE A 254 7.15 -14.82 -9.04
C PHE A 254 5.82 -15.23 -8.40
N ALA A 255 5.03 -14.26 -7.95
CA ALA A 255 3.73 -14.52 -7.34
C ALA A 255 2.75 -15.21 -8.32
N GLU A 256 2.72 -14.82 -9.59
CA GLU A 256 1.92 -15.49 -10.64
C GLU A 256 2.26 -17.00 -10.70
N GLN A 257 3.54 -17.34 -10.80
CA GLN A 257 3.99 -18.72 -10.88
C GLN A 257 3.72 -19.49 -9.59
N TRP A 258 3.91 -18.84 -8.44
CA TRP A 258 3.67 -19.43 -7.14
C TRP A 258 2.18 -19.72 -6.93
N PHE A 259 1.27 -18.81 -7.30
CA PHE A 259 -0.18 -19.02 -7.19
C PHE A 259 -0.65 -20.18 -8.09
N LEU A 260 -0.17 -20.25 -9.32
CA LEU A 260 -0.49 -21.35 -10.23
C LEU A 260 -0.06 -22.72 -9.67
N SER A 261 0.99 -22.76 -8.85
CA SER A 261 1.55 -23.99 -8.30
C SER A 261 0.96 -24.36 -6.94
N ASN A 262 0.50 -23.39 -6.14
CA ASN A 262 0.17 -23.59 -4.73
C ASN A 262 -1.30 -23.31 -4.38
N ARG A 263 -2.01 -22.52 -5.20
CA ARG A 263 -3.45 -22.31 -5.02
C ARG A 263 -4.23 -23.29 -5.89
N THR A 264 -5.22 -23.94 -5.29
CA THR A 264 -6.14 -24.80 -6.06
C THR A 264 -6.96 -23.95 -7.01
N PRO A 265 -7.05 -24.32 -8.32
CA PRO A 265 -7.93 -23.59 -9.23
C PRO A 265 -9.36 -23.58 -8.68
N THR A 266 -9.95 -22.41 -8.60
CA THR A 266 -11.37 -22.29 -8.27
C THR A 266 -12.18 -22.82 -9.46
N PRO A 267 -13.13 -23.73 -9.25
CA PRO A 267 -13.92 -24.35 -10.33
C PRO A 267 -14.80 -23.33 -11.07
#